data_4cddbd2f234972b2da96c531bc07b76a
#
_entry.id   4cddbd2f234972b2da96c531bc07b76a
#
_cell.length_a   1.000
_cell.length_b   1.000
_cell.length_c   1.000
_cell.angle_alpha   90.00
_cell.angle_beta   90.00
_cell.angle_gamma   90.00
#
_symmetry.space_group_name_H-M   'P 1'
#
loop_
_entity.id
_entity.type
_entity.pdbx_description
1 polymer ?
#
loop_
_entity_poly.entity_id
_entity_poly.type
_entity_poly.pdbx_seq_one_letter_code
_entity_poly.pdbx_strand_id
1 'polypeptide(L)'
;MGLDVLGYRRLFGVLGPSTNTTVQPDYDDMRPPGVTNHYSRIYTPNAKAISNETFYAGTMKISEGVLDAVRSVMTCEPDYLVMGMSAITFYGGAKGADEFIGRVEKEAGVRVSVGSHSCAAALKAYGGVKRIAF
;
A
#
# COMPACT_ATOMS: atom_id res chain seq x y z
N MET A 1 -22.31 -1.15 -8.76
CA MET A 1 -21.93 -2.21 -7.82
C MET A 1 -22.91 -2.26 -6.66
N GLY A 2 -23.36 -3.46 -6.24
CA GLY A 2 -24.13 -3.62 -5.00
C GLY A 2 -23.22 -3.38 -3.80
N LEU A 3 -23.68 -2.62 -2.82
CA LEU A 3 -22.93 -2.42 -1.58
C LEU A 3 -22.88 -3.74 -0.80
N ASP A 4 -21.70 -4.12 -0.36
CA ASP A 4 -21.48 -5.24 0.55
C ASP A 4 -22.14 -4.96 1.92
N VAL A 5 -22.63 -5.99 2.59
CA VAL A 5 -23.23 -5.87 3.92
C VAL A 5 -22.25 -5.35 4.95
N LEU A 6 -20.97 -5.72 4.85
CA LEU A 6 -19.91 -5.27 5.75
C LEU A 6 -19.20 -4.02 5.23
N GLY A 7 -18.93 -3.95 3.93
CA GLY A 7 -18.23 -2.86 3.25
C GLY A 7 -19.18 -1.83 2.64
N TYR A 8 -20.30 -1.53 3.30
CA TYR A 8 -21.35 -0.66 2.74
C TYR A 8 -20.93 0.81 2.54
N ARG A 9 -19.80 1.23 3.08
CA ARG A 9 -19.22 2.57 2.85
C ARG A 9 -18.09 2.56 1.86
N ARG A 10 -17.14 1.62 2.01
CA ARG A 10 -15.94 1.51 1.16
C ARG A 10 -15.35 0.12 1.21
N LEU A 11 -14.78 -0.29 0.08
CA LEU A 11 -13.95 -1.46 -0.08
C LEU A 11 -12.51 -1.00 -0.35
N PHE A 12 -11.56 -1.36 0.51
CA PHE A 12 -10.15 -1.04 0.29
C PHE A 12 -9.39 -2.28 -0.18
N GLY A 13 -8.63 -2.13 -1.26
CA GLY A 13 -7.64 -3.11 -1.68
C GLY A 13 -6.30 -2.83 -1.01
N VAL A 14 -5.86 -3.69 -0.10
CA VAL A 14 -4.58 -3.55 0.61
C VAL A 14 -3.52 -4.40 -0.06
N LEU A 15 -2.43 -3.78 -0.48
CA LEU A 15 -1.30 -4.43 -1.15
C LEU A 15 -0.13 -4.56 -0.18
N GLY A 16 0.36 -5.75 0.07
CA GLY A 16 1.50 -5.94 0.96
C GLY A 16 2.34 -7.16 0.62
N PRO A 17 3.60 -7.22 1.10
CA PRO A 17 4.49 -8.33 0.84
C PRO A 17 3.91 -9.65 1.35
N SER A 18 4.09 -10.74 0.58
CA SER A 18 3.59 -12.07 0.98
C SER A 18 4.23 -12.60 2.27
N THR A 19 5.40 -12.10 2.62
CA THR A 19 6.14 -12.44 3.85
C THR A 19 5.67 -11.64 5.07
N ASN A 20 4.88 -10.57 4.89
CA ASN A 20 4.39 -9.77 6.01
C ASN A 20 3.15 -10.40 6.63
N THR A 21 3.14 -10.52 7.96
CA THR A 21 2.06 -11.15 8.74
C THR A 21 1.31 -10.15 9.63
N THR A 22 1.72 -8.87 9.66
CA THR A 22 1.17 -7.85 10.56
C THR A 22 0.29 -6.83 9.86
N VAL A 23 0.58 -6.48 8.61
CA VAL A 23 -0.17 -5.45 7.87
C VAL A 23 -1.66 -5.80 7.76
N GLN A 24 -2.00 -7.03 7.43
CA GLN A 24 -3.40 -7.41 7.27
C GLN A 24 -4.18 -7.29 8.58
N PRO A 25 -3.76 -7.88 9.72
CA PRO A 25 -4.47 -7.72 10.98
C PRO A 25 -4.51 -6.26 11.46
N ASP A 26 -3.42 -5.49 11.31
CA ASP A 26 -3.40 -4.08 11.70
C ASP A 26 -4.45 -3.26 10.95
N TYR A 27 -4.59 -3.46 9.63
CA TYR A 27 -5.61 -2.78 8.84
C TYR A 27 -7.02 -3.22 9.22
N ASP A 28 -7.21 -4.51 9.54
CA ASP A 28 -8.52 -5.03 9.97
C ASP A 28 -8.92 -4.47 11.33
N ASP A 29 -7.99 -4.34 12.27
CA ASP A 29 -8.22 -3.75 13.58
C ASP A 29 -8.50 -2.23 13.52
N MET A 30 -7.83 -1.52 12.62
CA MET A 30 -8.01 -0.07 12.45
C MET A 30 -9.21 0.32 11.59
N ARG A 31 -9.87 -0.62 10.93
CA ARG A 31 -10.96 -0.30 10.00
C ARG A 31 -12.17 0.33 10.70
N PRO A 32 -12.73 1.43 10.18
CA PRO A 32 -13.97 1.96 10.70
C PRO A 32 -15.18 1.11 10.28
N PRO A 33 -16.31 1.19 10.99
CA PRO A 33 -17.54 0.51 10.59
C PRO A 33 -17.95 0.83 9.15
N GLY A 34 -18.34 -0.20 8.41
CA GLY A 34 -18.75 -0.07 7.01
C GLY A 34 -17.62 -0.01 6.00
N VAL A 35 -16.39 -0.24 6.45
CA VAL A 35 -15.21 -0.40 5.59
C VAL A 35 -14.70 -1.82 5.70
N THR A 36 -14.31 -2.43 4.58
CA THR A 36 -13.63 -3.72 4.55
C THR A 36 -12.30 -3.62 3.81
N ASN A 37 -11.32 -4.40 4.25
CA ASN A 37 -10.01 -4.51 3.65
C ASN A 37 -9.89 -5.83 2.90
N HIS A 38 -9.48 -5.78 1.64
CA HIS A 38 -9.26 -6.94 0.79
C HIS A 38 -7.77 -7.03 0.51
N TYR A 39 -7.09 -7.97 1.14
CA TYR A 39 -5.63 -8.05 1.11
C TYR A 39 -5.14 -8.88 -0.07
N SER A 40 -4.30 -8.29 -0.91
CA SER A 40 -3.57 -8.97 -1.98
C SER A 40 -2.07 -8.99 -1.69
N ARG A 41 -1.48 -10.18 -1.83
CA ARG A 41 -0.07 -10.41 -1.50
C ARG A 41 0.82 -10.18 -2.71
N ILE A 42 1.73 -9.23 -2.59
CA ILE A 42 2.85 -9.07 -3.54
C ILE A 42 3.82 -10.21 -3.24
N TYR A 43 4.01 -11.09 -4.19
CA TYR A 43 4.94 -12.20 -4.01
C TYR A 43 6.35 -11.69 -3.67
N THR A 44 6.85 -12.14 -2.54
CA THR A 44 8.16 -11.73 -2.02
C THR A 44 8.94 -13.00 -1.71
N PRO A 45 9.99 -13.32 -2.46
CA PRO A 45 10.83 -14.47 -2.15
C PRO A 45 11.54 -14.25 -0.81
N ASN A 46 11.74 -15.32 -0.05
CA ASN A 46 12.53 -15.29 1.18
C ASN A 46 13.99 -14.96 0.85
N ALA A 47 14.30 -13.69 0.76
CA ALA A 47 15.67 -13.21 0.54
C ALA A 47 16.34 -12.89 1.87
N LYS A 48 17.62 -13.26 2.00
CA LYS A 48 18.45 -12.83 3.12
C LYS A 48 18.89 -11.38 2.86
N ALA A 49 18.29 -10.42 3.54
CA ALA A 49 18.71 -9.01 3.49
C ALA A 49 19.88 -8.80 4.47
N ILE A 50 21.08 -9.22 4.08
CA ILE A 50 22.30 -9.13 4.92
C ILE A 50 23.20 -7.94 4.54
N SER A 51 22.88 -7.24 3.47
CA SER A 51 23.56 -6.02 3.03
C SER A 51 22.58 -5.06 2.36
N ASN A 52 22.98 -3.80 2.17
CA ASN A 52 22.19 -2.81 1.44
C ASN A 52 21.89 -3.24 0.00
N GLU A 53 22.87 -3.86 -0.66
CA GLU A 53 22.72 -4.34 -2.04
C GLU A 53 21.66 -5.45 -2.12
N THR A 54 21.70 -6.43 -1.21
CA THR A 54 20.72 -7.53 -1.19
C THR A 54 19.33 -7.04 -0.79
N PHE A 55 19.24 -6.08 0.10
CA PHE A 55 17.99 -5.42 0.45
C PHE A 55 17.39 -4.66 -0.75
N TYR A 56 18.22 -3.87 -1.44
CA TYR A 56 17.79 -3.15 -2.65
C TYR A 56 17.30 -4.11 -3.75
N ALA A 57 18.09 -5.14 -4.05
CA ALA A 57 17.73 -6.15 -5.06
C ALA A 57 16.40 -6.86 -4.70
N GLY A 58 16.19 -7.17 -3.43
CA GLY A 58 14.93 -7.74 -2.94
C GLY A 58 13.75 -6.77 -3.13
N THR A 59 13.94 -5.50 -2.81
CA THR A 59 12.92 -4.44 -2.98
C THR A 59 12.54 -4.27 -4.46
N MET A 60 13.51 -4.32 -5.38
CA MET A 60 13.24 -4.22 -6.82
C MET A 60 12.42 -5.41 -7.32
N LYS A 61 12.73 -6.63 -6.87
CA LYS A 61 11.92 -7.82 -7.21
C LYS A 61 10.48 -7.72 -6.70
N ILE A 62 10.27 -7.19 -5.50
CA ILE A 62 8.93 -6.93 -4.99
C ILE A 62 8.19 -5.95 -5.90
N SER A 63 8.88 -4.90 -6.36
CA SER A 63 8.30 -3.90 -7.27
C SER A 63 7.81 -4.49 -8.60
N GLU A 64 8.44 -5.55 -9.09
CA GLU A 64 8.01 -6.27 -10.31
C GLU A 64 6.65 -6.97 -10.10
N GLY A 65 6.42 -7.56 -8.92
CA GLY A 65 5.17 -8.27 -8.57
C GLY A 65 3.99 -7.39 -8.17
N VAL A 66 4.17 -6.07 -8.05
CA VAL A 66 3.12 -5.17 -7.58
C VAL A 66 1.91 -5.18 -8.51
N LEU A 67 2.10 -5.09 -9.82
CA LEU A 67 0.98 -5.02 -10.77
C LEU A 67 0.15 -6.30 -10.81
N ASP A 68 0.75 -7.46 -10.58
CA ASP A 68 0.01 -8.72 -10.48
C ASP A 68 -0.87 -8.73 -9.22
N ALA A 69 -0.35 -8.23 -8.10
CA ALA A 69 -1.14 -8.08 -6.89
C ALA A 69 -2.27 -7.05 -7.06
N VAL A 70 -2.03 -5.96 -7.80
CA VAL A 70 -3.06 -4.99 -8.18
C VAL A 70 -4.15 -5.66 -8.99
N ARG A 71 -3.83 -6.38 -10.08
CA ARG A 71 -4.81 -7.10 -10.89
C ARG A 71 -5.62 -8.08 -10.06
N SER A 72 -4.96 -8.79 -9.15
CA SER A 72 -5.63 -9.73 -8.24
C SER A 72 -6.65 -9.04 -7.34
N VAL A 73 -6.27 -7.94 -6.66
CA VAL A 73 -7.19 -7.25 -5.76
C VAL A 73 -8.30 -6.51 -6.48
N MET A 74 -8.07 -6.07 -7.71
CA MET A 74 -9.09 -5.39 -8.51
C MET A 74 -10.28 -6.28 -8.87
N THR A 75 -10.18 -7.61 -8.73
CA THR A 75 -11.31 -8.52 -8.96
C THR A 75 -12.43 -8.39 -7.91
N CYS A 76 -12.15 -7.84 -6.73
CA CYS A 76 -13.19 -7.49 -5.75
C CYS A 76 -13.70 -6.04 -5.90
N GLU A 77 -13.28 -5.34 -6.94
CA GLU A 77 -13.71 -3.97 -7.30
C GLU A 77 -13.58 -2.96 -6.15
N PRO A 78 -12.39 -2.83 -5.53
CA PRO A 78 -12.20 -1.90 -4.41
C PRO A 78 -12.34 -0.44 -4.90
N ASP A 79 -12.83 0.43 -4.02
CA ASP A 79 -12.95 1.87 -4.30
C ASP A 79 -11.60 2.61 -4.26
N TYR A 80 -10.63 2.03 -3.55
CA TYR A 80 -9.35 2.66 -3.27
C TYR A 80 -8.29 1.62 -2.91
N LEU A 81 -7.04 1.86 -3.32
CA LEU A 81 -5.92 1.00 -2.97
C LEU A 81 -5.09 1.61 -1.83
N VAL A 82 -4.54 0.75 -0.99
CA VAL A 82 -3.63 1.12 0.09
C VAL A 82 -2.36 0.29 0.00
N MET A 83 -1.22 0.94 -0.07
CA MET A 83 0.07 0.25 -0.10
C MET A 83 0.55 -0.02 1.32
N GLY A 84 0.46 -1.25 1.75
CA GLY A 84 0.90 -1.74 3.06
C GLY A 84 2.40 -2.08 3.12
N MET A 85 3.21 -1.43 2.29
CA MET A 85 4.66 -1.54 2.27
C MET A 85 5.29 -0.19 1.93
N SER A 86 6.12 0.33 2.81
CA SER A 86 6.75 1.65 2.62
C SER A 86 8.03 1.62 1.80
N ALA A 87 8.84 0.57 1.89
CA ALA A 87 10.19 0.53 1.31
C ALA A 87 10.24 0.95 -0.17
N ILE A 88 9.38 0.37 -1.01
CA ILE A 88 9.36 0.68 -2.45
C ILE A 88 8.87 2.09 -2.78
N THR A 89 8.16 2.76 -1.86
CA THR A 89 7.61 4.11 -2.06
C THR A 89 8.54 5.21 -1.55
N PHE A 90 9.59 4.85 -0.78
CA PHE A 90 10.61 5.80 -0.34
C PHE A 90 11.84 5.83 -1.26
N TYR A 91 12.07 4.78 -2.05
CA TYR A 91 13.14 4.79 -3.04
C TYR A 91 12.85 5.79 -4.16
N GLY A 92 13.87 6.59 -4.50
CA GLY A 92 13.72 7.66 -5.49
C GLY A 92 13.08 8.94 -4.95
N GLY A 93 12.85 9.02 -3.63
CA GLY A 93 12.25 10.18 -2.97
C GLY A 93 10.83 10.48 -3.46
N ALA A 94 10.42 11.75 -3.42
CA ALA A 94 9.07 12.17 -3.82
C ALA A 94 8.76 11.81 -5.28
N LYS A 95 9.72 12.01 -6.20
CA LYS A 95 9.55 11.67 -7.61
C LYS A 95 9.31 10.18 -7.83
N GLY A 96 10.10 9.32 -7.17
CA GLY A 96 9.90 7.86 -7.24
C GLY A 96 8.54 7.41 -6.69
N ALA A 97 8.08 8.07 -5.63
CA ALA A 97 6.74 7.83 -5.08
C ALA A 97 5.64 8.21 -6.07
N ASP A 98 5.76 9.38 -6.72
CA ASP A 98 4.79 9.84 -7.72
C ASP A 98 4.76 8.92 -8.95
N GLU A 99 5.92 8.47 -9.43
CA GLU A 99 6.02 7.51 -10.53
C GLU A 99 5.37 6.16 -10.17
N PHE A 100 5.59 5.69 -8.93
CA PHE A 100 4.95 4.48 -8.42
C PHE A 100 3.43 4.62 -8.37
N ILE A 101 2.92 5.72 -7.79
CA ILE A 101 1.49 6.04 -7.73
C ILE A 101 0.89 6.03 -9.14
N GLY A 102 1.47 6.79 -10.07
CA GLY A 102 0.97 6.89 -11.44
C GLY A 102 0.92 5.53 -12.15
N ARG A 103 1.90 4.66 -11.92
CA ARG A 103 1.91 3.30 -12.48
C ARG A 103 0.79 2.43 -11.92
N VAL A 104 0.58 2.46 -10.60
CA VAL A 104 -0.47 1.67 -9.93
C VAL A 104 -1.86 2.18 -10.30
N GLU A 105 -2.07 3.49 -10.25
CA GLU A 105 -3.37 4.11 -10.58
C GLU A 105 -3.76 3.89 -12.06
N LYS A 106 -2.78 3.91 -12.96
CA LYS A 106 -3.00 3.58 -14.38
C LYS A 106 -3.49 2.15 -14.58
N GLU A 107 -2.92 1.19 -13.83
CA GLU A 107 -3.32 -0.21 -13.91
C GLU A 107 -4.67 -0.46 -13.25
N ALA A 108 -4.88 0.14 -12.08
CA ALA A 108 -6.06 -0.13 -11.26
C ALA A 108 -7.32 0.66 -11.69
N GLY A 109 -7.15 1.84 -12.28
CA GLY A 109 -8.26 2.76 -12.55
C GLY A 109 -8.84 3.44 -11.29
N VAL A 110 -8.27 3.18 -10.13
CA VAL A 110 -8.61 3.81 -8.84
C VAL A 110 -7.36 4.36 -8.18
N ARG A 111 -7.54 5.27 -7.22
CA ARG A 111 -6.42 5.91 -6.51
C ARG A 111 -5.74 4.96 -5.53
N VAL A 112 -4.47 5.24 -5.25
CA VAL A 112 -3.67 4.51 -4.25
C VAL A 112 -3.06 5.45 -3.21
N SER A 113 -3.11 5.04 -1.94
CA SER A 113 -2.40 5.67 -0.83
C SER A 113 -1.05 4.96 -0.62
N VAL A 114 0.01 5.74 -0.48
CA VAL A 114 1.36 5.25 -0.14
C VAL A 114 1.87 5.92 1.12
N GLY A 115 2.67 5.22 1.92
CA GLY A 115 3.11 5.65 3.25
C GLY A 115 3.80 7.02 3.24
N SER A 116 4.65 7.30 2.25
CA SER A 116 5.36 8.57 2.12
C SER A 116 4.42 9.78 2.00
N HIS A 117 3.37 9.67 1.19
CA HIS A 117 2.37 10.75 1.01
C HIS A 117 1.37 10.79 2.16
N SER A 118 0.99 9.63 2.71
CA SER A 118 0.05 9.53 3.82
C SER A 118 0.59 10.15 5.10
N CYS A 119 1.89 10.00 5.39
CA CYS A 119 2.54 10.69 6.51
C CYS A 119 2.41 12.21 6.40
N ALA A 120 2.71 12.77 5.23
CA ALA A 120 2.58 14.22 5.00
C ALA A 120 1.12 14.69 5.09
N ALA A 121 0.17 13.90 4.59
CA ALA A 121 -1.25 14.20 4.67
C ALA A 121 -1.76 14.16 6.13
N ALA A 122 -1.34 13.17 6.91
CA ALA A 122 -1.69 13.06 8.32
C ALA A 122 -1.16 14.25 9.13
N LEU A 123 0.09 14.64 8.95
CA LEU A 123 0.67 15.81 9.61
C LEU A 123 -0.09 17.10 9.28
N LYS A 124 -0.50 17.26 8.03
CA LYS A 124 -1.35 18.40 7.61
C LYS A 124 -2.73 18.36 8.28
N ALA A 125 -3.34 17.16 8.38
CA ALA A 125 -4.66 16.99 9.00
C ALA A 125 -4.67 17.33 10.50
N TYR A 126 -3.57 17.03 11.22
CA TYR A 126 -3.44 17.46 12.62
C TYR A 126 -3.34 18.99 12.79
N GLY A 127 -2.90 19.71 11.77
CA GLY A 127 -2.72 21.15 11.83
C GLY A 127 -1.63 21.61 12.80
N GLY A 128 -1.02 22.77 12.54
CA GLY A 128 -0.09 23.41 13.47
C GLY A 128 1.23 22.66 13.77
N VAL A 129 1.48 21.50 13.18
CA VAL A 129 2.72 20.73 13.36
C VAL A 129 3.88 21.47 12.69
N LYS A 130 4.83 21.95 13.49
CA LYS A 130 6.04 22.68 13.01
C LYS A 130 7.33 21.89 13.17
N ARG A 131 7.33 20.84 14.00
CA ARG A 131 8.49 19.98 14.27
C ARG A 131 8.02 18.56 14.45
N ILE A 132 8.79 17.63 13.93
CA ILE A 132 8.63 16.19 14.15
C ILE A 132 9.97 15.64 14.63
N ALA A 133 9.94 14.57 15.44
CA ALA A 133 11.11 13.80 15.80
C ALA A 133 11.16 12.53 14.95
N PHE A 134 12.34 12.10 14.56
CA PHE A 134 12.63 10.85 13.87
C PHE A 134 13.42 9.93 14.79
#